data_fc9bc18845c98ffa520036ab7546721a
#
_entry.id   fc9bc18845c98ffa520036ab7546721a
#
_cell.length_a   1.000
_cell.length_b   1.000
_cell.length_c   1.000
_cell.angle_alpha   90.00
_cell.angle_beta   90.00
_cell.angle_gamma   90.00
#
_symmetry.space_group_name_H-M   'P 1'
#
loop_
_entity.id
_entity.type
_entity.pdbx_description
1 polymer ?
#
loop_
_entity_poly.entity_id
_entity_poly.type
_entity_poly.pdbx_seq_one_letter_code
_entity_poly.pdbx_strand_id
1 'polypeptide(L)'
;MATPLSSDPSLAAFGSSLTAITLAELGDKTFFMALILAVRHRARWVFIGSFAALTAVTLISLALGYGLRELLPQSLVPWLAAVLFLSFGIKLLIDAQGMAANAATEEKEEAEQAINTAESSKAFNTAWAVIWEAFVLVFIAELGDRTQFTT
;
A
#
# COMPACT_ATOMS: atom_id res chain seq x y z
N MET A 1 18.72 36.80 -8.48
CA MET A 1 17.29 36.66 -8.80
C MET A 1 16.90 35.24 -8.47
N ALA A 2 16.27 35.02 -7.32
CA ALA A 2 15.91 33.67 -6.89
C ALA A 2 14.67 33.21 -7.69
N THR A 3 14.82 32.13 -8.47
CA THR A 3 13.68 31.47 -9.09
C THR A 3 12.77 30.94 -7.98
N PRO A 4 11.47 31.21 -8.01
CA PRO A 4 10.58 30.68 -6.98
C PRO A 4 10.60 29.17 -7.02
N LEU A 5 10.75 28.52 -5.86
CA LEU A 5 10.78 27.06 -5.64
C LEU A 5 9.61 26.31 -6.34
N SER A 6 8.53 27.04 -6.65
CA SER A 6 7.35 26.53 -7.35
C SER A 6 7.53 26.31 -8.86
N SER A 7 8.66 26.70 -9.43
CA SER A 7 8.95 26.55 -10.87
C SER A 7 9.90 25.40 -11.19
N ASP A 8 10.35 24.64 -10.20
CA ASP A 8 11.15 23.44 -10.40
C ASP A 8 10.25 22.25 -10.76
N PRO A 9 10.35 21.72 -12.00
CA PRO A 9 9.50 20.61 -12.45
C PRO A 9 9.62 19.38 -11.58
N SER A 10 10.77 19.13 -10.96
CA SER A 10 10.99 17.99 -10.08
C SER A 10 10.25 18.14 -8.76
N LEU A 11 10.23 19.34 -8.20
CA LEU A 11 9.51 19.62 -6.95
C LEU A 11 7.99 19.61 -7.16
N ALA A 12 7.52 20.13 -8.29
CA ALA A 12 6.12 20.06 -8.65
C ALA A 12 5.65 18.61 -8.90
N ALA A 13 6.46 17.81 -9.60
CA ALA A 13 6.20 16.39 -9.80
C ALA A 13 6.18 15.62 -8.47
N PHE A 14 7.14 15.88 -7.58
CA PHE A 14 7.18 15.27 -6.24
C PHE A 14 5.94 15.65 -5.42
N GLY A 15 5.59 16.92 -5.37
CA GLY A 15 4.42 17.39 -4.60
C GLY A 15 3.10 16.82 -5.12
N SER A 16 2.91 16.79 -6.43
CA SER A 16 1.71 16.20 -7.04
C SER A 16 1.62 14.69 -6.82
N SER A 17 2.73 13.97 -6.97
CA SER A 17 2.78 12.52 -6.71
C SER A 17 2.53 12.21 -5.25
N LEU A 18 3.16 12.95 -4.33
CA LEU A 18 2.95 12.76 -2.90
C LEU A 18 1.48 12.98 -2.52
N THR A 19 0.87 14.05 -3.03
CA THR A 19 -0.54 14.34 -2.77
C THR A 19 -1.46 13.25 -3.32
N ALA A 20 -1.23 12.84 -4.57
CA ALA A 20 -2.04 11.82 -5.22
C ALA A 20 -1.94 10.47 -4.49
N ILE A 21 -0.73 10.03 -4.13
CA ILE A 21 -0.51 8.79 -3.41
C ILE A 21 -1.14 8.86 -2.01
N THR A 22 -0.93 9.97 -1.28
CA THR A 22 -1.52 10.13 0.05
C THR A 22 -3.05 10.04 0.01
N LEU A 23 -3.68 10.66 -0.98
CA LEU A 23 -5.15 10.60 -1.13
C LEU A 23 -5.62 9.20 -1.54
N ALA A 24 -4.85 8.48 -2.36
CA ALA A 24 -5.18 7.12 -2.78
C ALA A 24 -5.08 6.11 -1.62
N GLU A 25 -4.09 6.30 -0.73
CA GLU A 25 -3.88 5.42 0.44
C GLU A 25 -4.86 5.71 1.59
N LEU A 26 -5.53 6.88 1.61
CA LEU A 26 -6.54 7.18 2.61
C LEU A 26 -7.80 6.33 2.40
N GLY A 27 -8.04 5.41 3.31
CA GLY A 27 -9.20 4.51 3.26
C GLY A 27 -8.90 3.13 2.67
N ASP A 28 -7.64 2.86 2.35
CA ASP A 28 -7.19 1.53 1.96
C ASP A 28 -7.10 0.57 3.17
N LYS A 29 -7.12 -0.72 2.91
CA LYS A 29 -7.05 -1.79 3.91
C LYS A 29 -5.85 -1.66 4.85
N THR A 30 -4.67 -1.34 4.31
CA THR A 30 -3.45 -1.15 5.10
C THR A 30 -3.53 0.07 6.01
N PHE A 31 -4.18 1.15 5.56
CA PHE A 31 -4.48 2.31 6.39
C PHE A 31 -5.36 1.92 7.59
N PHE A 32 -6.45 1.18 7.36
CA PHE A 32 -7.33 0.73 8.44
C PHE A 32 -6.62 -0.26 9.38
N MET A 33 -5.80 -1.18 8.87
CA MET A 33 -4.99 -2.08 9.69
C MET A 33 -4.07 -1.31 10.63
N ALA A 34 -3.31 -0.35 10.10
CA ALA A 34 -2.41 0.48 10.91
C ALA A 34 -3.20 1.29 11.96
N LEU A 35 -4.35 1.84 11.58
CA LEU A 35 -5.20 2.62 12.48
C LEU A 35 -5.76 1.76 13.63
N ILE A 36 -6.32 0.59 13.34
CA ILE A 36 -6.91 -0.31 14.33
C ILE A 36 -5.83 -0.82 15.28
N LEU A 37 -4.67 -1.25 14.74
CA LEU A 37 -3.54 -1.64 15.59
C LEU A 37 -3.06 -0.49 16.48
N ALA A 38 -3.01 0.74 15.97
CA ALA A 38 -2.59 1.91 16.74
C ALA A 38 -3.56 2.28 17.88
N VAL A 39 -4.84 1.92 17.76
CA VAL A 39 -5.82 2.06 18.84
C VAL A 39 -5.63 0.96 19.90
N ARG A 40 -5.29 -0.26 19.51
CA ARG A 40 -5.13 -1.42 20.41
C ARG A 40 -3.75 -1.44 21.09
N HIS A 41 -2.72 -0.94 20.42
CA HIS A 41 -1.33 -0.95 20.85
C HIS A 41 -0.71 0.44 20.88
N ARG A 42 0.54 0.55 21.34
CA ARG A 42 1.26 1.84 21.32
C ARG A 42 1.56 2.24 19.87
N ALA A 43 0.93 3.31 19.40
CA ALA A 43 1.00 3.80 18.02
C ALA A 43 2.44 3.89 17.45
N ARG A 44 3.43 4.26 18.28
CA ARG A 44 4.84 4.33 17.86
C ARG A 44 5.42 2.98 17.39
N TRP A 45 5.04 1.88 18.03
CA TRP A 45 5.53 0.55 17.65
C TRP A 45 4.81 0.02 16.41
N VAL A 46 3.52 0.31 16.30
CA VAL A 46 2.73 0.03 15.09
C VAL A 46 3.29 0.80 13.91
N PHE A 47 3.58 2.10 14.08
CA PHE A 47 4.18 2.92 13.03
C PHE A 47 5.51 2.35 12.54
N ILE A 48 6.41 1.95 13.45
CA ILE A 48 7.71 1.36 13.09
C ILE A 48 7.52 0.08 12.30
N GLY A 49 6.61 -0.82 12.74
CA GLY A 49 6.32 -2.07 12.06
C GLY A 49 5.74 -1.86 10.66
N SER A 50 4.70 -1.03 10.55
CA SER A 50 4.04 -0.71 9.28
C SER A 50 5.00 -0.01 8.30
N PHE A 51 5.77 0.97 8.78
CA PHE A 51 6.76 1.66 7.95
C PHE A 51 7.85 0.72 7.43
N ALA A 52 8.32 -0.20 8.29
CA ALA A 52 9.30 -1.22 7.88
C ALA A 52 8.71 -2.18 6.82
N ALA A 53 7.42 -2.56 6.95
CA ALA A 53 6.74 -3.39 5.96
C ALA A 53 6.64 -2.70 4.60
N LEU A 54 6.15 -1.47 4.56
CA LEU A 54 6.05 -0.67 3.33
C LEU A 54 7.42 -0.46 2.68
N THR A 55 8.45 -0.19 3.49
CA THR A 55 9.82 -0.06 3.00
C THR A 55 10.32 -1.37 2.39
N ALA A 56 10.06 -2.51 3.04
CA ALA A 56 10.46 -3.82 2.55
C ALA A 56 9.77 -4.15 1.21
N VAL A 57 8.44 -3.94 1.11
CA VAL A 57 7.69 -4.14 -0.14
C VAL A 57 8.24 -3.24 -1.26
N THR A 58 8.52 -1.98 -0.96
CA THR A 58 9.10 -1.04 -1.92
C THR A 58 10.46 -1.51 -2.42
N LEU A 59 11.34 -1.92 -1.51
CA LEU A 59 12.68 -2.42 -1.88
C LEU A 59 12.60 -3.70 -2.72
N ILE A 60 11.73 -4.63 -2.35
CA ILE A 60 11.48 -5.86 -3.13
C ILE A 60 10.96 -5.50 -4.53
N SER A 61 10.00 -4.59 -4.63
CA SER A 61 9.44 -4.13 -5.90
C SER A 61 10.48 -3.46 -6.79
N LEU A 62 11.36 -2.64 -6.21
CA LEU A 62 12.47 -2.02 -6.93
C LEU A 62 13.48 -3.06 -7.42
N ALA A 63 13.85 -4.02 -6.57
CA ALA A 63 14.79 -5.09 -6.94
C ALA A 63 14.22 -5.95 -8.07
N LEU A 64 12.95 -6.33 -8.00
CA LEU A 64 12.26 -7.06 -9.05
C LEU A 64 12.17 -6.24 -10.35
N GLY A 65 11.82 -4.97 -10.25
CA GLY A 65 11.75 -4.06 -11.40
C GLY A 65 13.11 -3.88 -12.09
N TYR A 66 14.19 -3.81 -11.31
CA TYR A 66 15.54 -3.71 -11.84
C TYR A 66 15.96 -5.00 -12.55
N GLY A 67 15.68 -6.16 -11.94
CA GLY A 67 15.96 -7.46 -12.57
C GLY A 67 15.15 -7.70 -13.85
N LEU A 68 13.88 -7.31 -13.86
CA LEU A 68 13.04 -7.41 -15.06
C LEU A 68 13.55 -6.52 -16.21
N ARG A 69 14.09 -5.35 -15.88
CA ARG A 69 14.64 -4.42 -16.88
C ARG A 69 15.81 -5.02 -17.67
N GLU A 70 16.62 -5.87 -17.03
CA GLU A 70 17.74 -6.55 -17.70
C GLU A 70 17.26 -7.69 -18.60
N LEU A 71 16.12 -8.31 -18.27
CA LEU A 71 15.55 -9.45 -19.01
C LEU A 71 14.67 -9.01 -20.18
N LEU A 72 14.06 -7.82 -20.12
CA LEU A 72 13.12 -7.34 -21.12
C LEU A 72 13.76 -6.31 -22.05
N PRO A 73 13.52 -6.40 -23.38
CA PRO A 73 13.89 -5.33 -24.31
C PRO A 73 13.28 -4.00 -23.86
N GLN A 74 14.11 -2.95 -23.80
CA GLN A 74 13.68 -1.64 -23.30
C GLN A 74 12.52 -1.04 -24.10
N SER A 75 12.35 -1.42 -25.36
CA SER A 75 11.22 -1.01 -26.22
C SER A 75 9.88 -1.64 -25.81
N LEU A 76 9.88 -2.82 -25.17
CA LEU A 76 8.66 -3.51 -24.75
C LEU A 76 8.13 -3.00 -23.41
N VAL A 77 9.00 -2.50 -22.53
CA VAL A 77 8.62 -2.06 -21.19
C VAL A 77 7.52 -0.98 -21.20
N PRO A 78 7.60 0.11 -22.01
CA PRO A 78 6.55 1.11 -22.06
C PRO A 78 5.22 0.56 -22.59
N TRP A 79 5.26 -0.35 -23.56
CA TRP A 79 4.06 -0.96 -24.10
C TRP A 79 3.37 -1.90 -23.11
N LEU A 80 4.14 -2.73 -22.41
CA LEU A 80 3.62 -3.58 -21.35
C LEU A 80 3.03 -2.73 -20.20
N ALA A 81 3.73 -1.68 -19.79
CA ALA A 81 3.24 -0.77 -18.77
C ALA A 81 1.92 -0.10 -19.22
N ALA A 82 1.86 0.41 -20.46
CA ALA A 82 0.65 1.05 -21.00
C ALA A 82 -0.54 0.07 -21.03
N VAL A 83 -0.34 -1.16 -21.49
CA VAL A 83 -1.39 -2.19 -21.53
C VAL A 83 -1.86 -2.55 -20.13
N LEU A 84 -0.93 -2.73 -19.18
CA LEU A 84 -1.26 -3.03 -17.79
C LEU A 84 -2.05 -1.88 -17.15
N PHE A 85 -1.55 -0.65 -17.25
CA PHE A 85 -2.25 0.51 -16.70
C PHE A 85 -3.63 0.72 -17.31
N LEU A 86 -3.77 0.51 -18.62
CA LEU A 86 -5.05 0.64 -19.30
C LEU A 86 -6.04 -0.44 -18.83
N SER A 87 -5.58 -1.70 -18.75
CA SER A 87 -6.43 -2.82 -18.31
C SER A 87 -6.86 -2.67 -16.84
N PHE A 88 -5.94 -2.29 -15.96
CA PHE A 88 -6.26 -2.02 -14.56
C PHE A 88 -7.15 -0.78 -14.41
N GLY A 89 -6.88 0.29 -15.17
CA GLY A 89 -7.72 1.49 -15.16
C GLY A 89 -9.14 1.22 -15.60
N ILE A 90 -9.34 0.44 -16.66
CA ILE A 90 -10.67 0.02 -17.12
C ILE A 90 -11.35 -0.85 -16.05
N LYS A 91 -10.62 -1.80 -15.47
CA LYS A 91 -11.16 -2.63 -14.40
C LYS A 91 -11.60 -1.79 -13.20
N LEU A 92 -10.76 -0.88 -12.71
CA LEU A 92 -11.10 0.01 -11.61
C LEU A 92 -12.33 0.88 -11.90
N LEU A 93 -12.49 1.35 -13.14
CA LEU A 93 -13.67 2.12 -13.55
C LEU A 93 -14.95 1.27 -13.53
N ILE A 94 -14.85 -0.01 -13.91
CA ILE A 94 -15.97 -0.95 -13.86
C ILE A 94 -16.32 -1.25 -12.40
N ASP A 95 -15.32 -1.57 -11.58
CA ASP A 95 -15.47 -1.87 -10.16
C ASP A 95 -16.07 -0.66 -9.40
N ALA A 96 -15.59 0.55 -9.71
CA ALA A 96 -16.11 1.79 -9.11
C ALA A 96 -17.59 2.05 -9.41
N GLN A 97 -18.10 1.59 -10.55
CA GLN A 97 -19.54 1.69 -10.87
C GLN A 97 -20.37 0.70 -10.05
N GLY A 98 -19.80 -0.41 -9.60
CA GLY A 98 -20.43 -1.41 -8.75
C GLY A 98 -20.23 -1.15 -7.25
N MET A 99 -19.26 -0.35 -6.88
CA MET A 99 -18.98 -0.01 -5.49
C MET A 99 -20.09 0.89 -4.93
N ALA A 100 -20.98 0.29 -4.15
CA ALA A 100 -21.92 1.01 -3.30
C ALA A 100 -21.11 1.85 -2.28
N ALA A 101 -21.78 2.82 -1.63
CA ALA A 101 -21.21 3.73 -0.62
C ALA A 101 -20.52 3.04 0.60
N ASN A 102 -20.36 1.74 0.59
CA ASN A 102 -19.89 0.89 1.68
C ASN A 102 -18.45 0.38 1.51
N ALA A 103 -17.74 0.71 0.41
CA ALA A 103 -16.40 0.17 0.16
C ALA A 103 -15.42 0.41 1.33
N ALA A 104 -15.42 1.62 1.90
CA ALA A 104 -14.60 1.92 3.08
C ALA A 104 -15.02 1.13 4.34
N THR A 105 -16.28 0.69 4.42
CA THR A 105 -16.77 -0.15 5.51
C THR A 105 -16.30 -1.58 5.33
N GLU A 106 -16.33 -2.10 4.11
CA GLU A 106 -15.85 -3.43 3.76
C GLU A 106 -14.33 -3.55 4.01
N GLU A 107 -13.54 -2.58 3.56
CA GLU A 107 -12.08 -2.53 3.82
C GLU A 107 -11.77 -2.51 5.33
N LYS A 108 -12.55 -1.73 6.09
CA LYS A 108 -12.40 -1.70 7.54
C LYS A 108 -12.75 -3.04 8.18
N GLU A 109 -13.86 -3.68 7.78
CA GLU A 109 -14.27 -4.98 8.31
C GLU A 109 -13.24 -6.08 7.99
N GLU A 110 -12.70 -6.10 6.79
CA GLU A 110 -11.63 -7.01 6.41
C GLU A 110 -10.35 -6.79 7.24
N ALA A 111 -9.97 -5.53 7.46
CA ALA A 111 -8.85 -5.17 8.31
C ALA A 111 -9.08 -5.64 9.76
N GLU A 112 -10.26 -5.44 10.32
CA GLU A 112 -10.64 -5.91 11.65
C GLU A 112 -10.59 -7.44 11.77
N GLN A 113 -11.09 -8.17 10.76
CA GLN A 113 -11.06 -9.63 10.75
C GLN A 113 -9.61 -10.16 10.70
N ALA A 114 -8.76 -9.57 9.86
CA ALA A 114 -7.36 -9.97 9.76
C ALA A 114 -6.62 -9.77 11.09
N ILE A 115 -6.85 -8.64 11.76
CA ILE A 115 -6.24 -8.34 13.07
C ILE A 115 -6.77 -9.28 14.15
N ASN A 116 -8.09 -9.47 14.24
CA ASN A 116 -8.71 -10.36 15.22
C ASN A 116 -8.21 -11.80 15.08
N THR A 117 -7.98 -12.26 13.85
CA THR A 117 -7.43 -13.57 13.56
C THR A 117 -5.97 -13.69 14.05
N ALA A 118 -5.18 -12.64 13.83
CA ALA A 118 -3.78 -12.60 14.26
C ALA A 118 -3.65 -12.53 15.80
N GLU A 119 -4.43 -11.67 16.45
CA GLU A 119 -4.40 -11.46 17.91
C GLU A 119 -4.93 -12.65 18.69
N SER A 120 -5.90 -13.41 18.15
CA SER A 120 -6.41 -14.62 18.83
C SER A 120 -5.35 -15.70 18.99
N SER A 121 -4.25 -15.61 18.28
CA SER A 121 -3.16 -16.59 18.29
C SER A 121 -2.08 -16.30 19.34
N LYS A 122 -1.92 -15.08 19.87
CA LYS A 122 -0.86 -14.73 20.85
C LYS A 122 -1.18 -13.44 21.63
N ALA A 123 -0.98 -13.47 22.95
CA ALA A 123 -0.97 -12.25 23.79
C ALA A 123 0.36 -11.49 23.57
N PHE A 124 0.33 -10.40 22.82
CA PHE A 124 1.51 -9.59 22.54
C PHE A 124 1.71 -8.51 23.60
N ASN A 125 2.54 -8.79 24.60
CA ASN A 125 2.85 -7.84 25.68
C ASN A 125 4.18 -7.10 25.51
N THR A 126 4.93 -7.37 24.44
CA THR A 126 6.27 -6.82 24.22
C THR A 126 6.28 -5.88 23.01
N ALA A 127 7.01 -4.76 23.12
CA ALA A 127 7.15 -3.78 22.02
C ALA A 127 7.59 -4.44 20.70
N TRP A 128 8.52 -5.41 20.77
CA TRP A 128 9.00 -6.15 19.60
C TRP A 128 7.91 -7.01 18.95
N ALA A 129 7.05 -7.62 19.77
CA ALA A 129 5.93 -8.41 19.25
C ALA A 129 4.93 -7.54 18.47
N VAL A 130 4.62 -6.33 18.98
CA VAL A 130 3.75 -5.37 18.28
C VAL A 130 4.37 -4.89 16.96
N ILE A 131 5.68 -4.60 16.94
CA ILE A 131 6.38 -4.22 15.71
C ILE A 131 6.30 -5.34 14.69
N TRP A 132 6.56 -6.58 15.11
CA TRP A 132 6.55 -7.75 14.22
C TRP A 132 5.15 -8.06 13.70
N GLU A 133 4.13 -7.96 14.55
CA GLU A 133 2.73 -8.11 14.16
C GLU A 133 2.30 -7.07 13.13
N ALA A 134 2.55 -5.79 13.40
CA ALA A 134 2.25 -4.72 12.47
C ALA A 134 3.00 -4.91 11.14
N PHE A 135 4.29 -5.32 11.20
CA PHE A 135 5.07 -5.63 10.02
C PHE A 135 4.44 -6.75 9.18
N VAL A 136 4.14 -7.88 9.80
CA VAL A 136 3.62 -9.06 9.08
C VAL A 136 2.24 -8.79 8.51
N LEU A 137 1.36 -8.16 9.27
CA LEU A 137 0.00 -7.85 8.81
C LEU A 137 0.00 -6.89 7.62
N VAL A 138 0.74 -5.78 7.72
CA VAL A 138 0.84 -4.81 6.64
C VAL A 138 1.56 -5.42 5.43
N PHE A 139 2.64 -6.17 5.65
CA PHE A 139 3.38 -6.82 4.57
C PHE A 139 2.52 -7.83 3.79
N ILE A 140 1.74 -8.65 4.50
CA ILE A 140 0.82 -9.61 3.86
C ILE A 140 -0.33 -8.88 3.16
N ALA A 141 -0.86 -7.81 3.75
CA ALA A 141 -1.92 -7.03 3.13
C ALA A 141 -1.46 -6.43 1.79
N GLU A 142 -0.26 -5.83 1.76
CA GLU A 142 0.33 -5.28 0.54
C GLU A 142 0.59 -6.34 -0.55
N LEU A 143 1.02 -7.53 -0.15
CA LEU A 143 1.20 -8.64 -1.08
C LEU A 143 -0.14 -9.28 -1.48
N GLY A 144 -1.09 -9.33 -0.55
CA GLY A 144 -2.39 -9.99 -0.72
C GLY A 144 -3.40 -9.17 -1.53
N ASP A 145 -3.31 -7.86 -1.50
CA ASP A 145 -4.20 -6.97 -2.27
C ASP A 145 -4.15 -7.27 -3.78
N ARG A 146 -3.03 -7.77 -4.27
CA ARG A 146 -2.86 -8.21 -5.66
C ARG A 146 -3.38 -9.62 -5.96
N THR A 147 -3.71 -10.42 -4.95
CA THR A 147 -4.14 -11.82 -5.12
C THR A 147 -5.65 -12.01 -5.05
N GLN A 148 -6.43 -11.03 -4.60
CA GLN A 148 -7.90 -11.09 -4.57
C GLN A 148 -8.55 -11.03 -5.96
N PHE A 149 -7.76 -10.92 -7.02
CA PHE A 149 -8.23 -10.93 -8.41
C PHE A 149 -8.52 -12.33 -9.00
N THR A 150 -8.53 -13.39 -8.18
CA THR A 150 -8.66 -14.78 -8.64
C THR A 150 -9.86 -15.54 -8.07
N THR A 151 -10.95 -14.86 -7.73
CA THR A 151 -12.24 -15.55 -7.45
C THR A 151 -13.35 -14.94 -8.25
#